data_2ef6e97de1b6ea2513ccd4061b670bae
#
_entry.id   2ef6e97de1b6ea2513ccd4061b670bae
#
_cell.length_a   1.000
_cell.length_b   1.000
_cell.length_c   1.000
_cell.angle_alpha   90.00
_cell.angle_beta   90.00
_cell.angle_gamma   90.00
#
_symmetry.space_group_name_H-M   'P 1'
#
loop_
_entity.id
_entity.type
_entity.pdbx_description
1 polymer ?
#
loop_
_entity_poly.entity_id
_entity_poly.type
_entity_poly.pdbx_seq_one_letter_code
_entity_poly.pdbx_strand_id
1 'polypeptide(L)'
;MTTISIGEPTVRMTQEERSEKSRQQILDAALKLFSHKGYGATSVRDIAEEAGLSKGNVYHHFPDKETIFRGLLDRYFQAMSQPDFPFNRALAEGSFPENLEGIGNAVREIVRDYREYVALIYVDVVEFDGTHVRKFYGDMAERFNSFMKAHGMEKELEGKLAAGLSPVSAVMLATRIFYNYFTVEILFGVKDHFGKDTDAAVREISRILRHGMLKPNA
;
A
#
# COMPACT_ATOMS: atom_id res chain seq x y z
N MET A 1 -3.52 -50.71 -30.52
CA MET A 1 -2.63 -49.54 -30.24
C MET A 1 -3.03 -49.01 -28.90
N THR A 2 -2.24 -49.29 -27.85
CA THR A 2 -2.53 -48.89 -26.48
C THR A 2 -1.77 -47.60 -26.22
N THR A 3 -2.50 -46.51 -26.03
CA THR A 3 -1.93 -45.18 -25.72
C THR A 3 -1.55 -45.15 -24.25
N ILE A 4 -0.24 -45.11 -23.97
CA ILE A 4 0.30 -44.96 -22.63
C ILE A 4 0.18 -43.44 -22.30
N SER A 5 -0.71 -43.11 -21.36
CA SER A 5 -0.78 -41.77 -20.76
C SER A 5 0.41 -41.60 -19.83
N ILE A 6 1.37 -40.76 -20.19
CA ILE A 6 2.47 -40.37 -19.37
C ILE A 6 1.92 -39.30 -18.42
N GLY A 7 1.68 -39.66 -17.14
CA GLY A 7 1.30 -38.71 -16.11
C GLY A 7 2.43 -37.70 -15.92
N GLU A 8 2.09 -36.40 -15.94
CA GLU A 8 3.03 -35.33 -15.64
C GLU A 8 3.62 -35.54 -14.23
N PRO A 9 4.93 -35.32 -14.04
CA PRO A 9 5.55 -35.45 -12.72
C PRO A 9 4.99 -34.37 -11.80
N THR A 10 4.22 -34.75 -10.79
CA THR A 10 3.84 -33.88 -9.68
C THR A 10 5.12 -33.48 -8.95
N VAL A 11 5.59 -32.25 -9.21
CA VAL A 11 6.74 -31.66 -8.51
C VAL A 11 6.39 -31.58 -7.04
N ARG A 12 7.07 -32.39 -6.21
CA ARG A 12 6.85 -32.42 -4.76
C ARG A 12 7.48 -31.19 -4.15
N MET A 13 6.67 -30.29 -3.58
CA MET A 13 7.15 -29.10 -2.87
C MET A 13 8.22 -29.45 -1.82
N THR A 14 9.28 -28.67 -1.78
CA THR A 14 10.33 -28.75 -0.76
C THR A 14 9.79 -28.39 0.63
N GLN A 15 10.57 -28.65 1.68
CA GLN A 15 10.18 -28.25 3.03
C GLN A 15 10.14 -26.71 3.18
N GLU A 16 11.06 -26.01 2.53
CA GLU A 16 11.11 -24.55 2.52
C GLU A 16 9.87 -23.95 1.83
N GLU A 17 9.50 -24.45 0.64
CA GLU A 17 8.31 -24.02 -0.07
C GLU A 17 7.02 -24.25 0.74
N ARG A 18 6.93 -25.36 1.46
CA ARG A 18 5.80 -25.65 2.35
C ARG A 18 5.78 -24.70 3.56
N SER A 19 6.93 -24.41 4.13
CA SER A 19 7.07 -23.47 5.24
C SER A 19 6.65 -22.06 4.83
N GLU A 20 7.14 -21.57 3.69
CA GLU A 20 6.78 -20.27 3.18
C GLU A 20 5.28 -20.18 2.80
N LYS A 21 4.73 -21.21 2.18
CA LYS A 21 3.29 -21.30 1.90
C LYS A 21 2.47 -21.20 3.19
N SER A 22 2.84 -21.91 4.24
CA SER A 22 2.13 -21.85 5.52
C SER A 22 2.23 -20.46 6.14
N ARG A 23 3.40 -19.82 6.05
CA ARG A 23 3.62 -18.46 6.52
C ARG A 23 2.71 -17.45 5.78
N GLN A 24 2.59 -17.56 4.47
CA GLN A 24 1.69 -16.72 3.67
C GLN A 24 0.22 -16.97 4.01
N GLN A 25 -0.21 -18.23 4.17
CA GLN A 25 -1.57 -18.56 4.59
C GLN A 25 -1.94 -17.92 5.95
N ILE A 26 -1.00 -17.92 6.91
CA ILE A 26 -1.21 -17.26 8.20
C ILE A 26 -1.38 -15.75 8.04
N LEU A 27 -0.52 -15.12 7.23
CA LEU A 27 -0.61 -13.68 6.98
C LEU A 27 -1.90 -13.30 6.25
N ASP A 28 -2.34 -14.09 5.26
CA ASP A 28 -3.59 -13.82 4.53
C ASP A 28 -4.81 -13.94 5.44
N ALA A 29 -4.86 -14.99 6.26
CA ALA A 29 -5.91 -15.18 7.26
C ALA A 29 -5.94 -14.03 8.29
N ALA A 30 -4.77 -13.63 8.78
CA ALA A 30 -4.64 -12.55 9.75
C ALA A 30 -5.02 -11.19 9.14
N LEU A 31 -4.63 -10.91 7.89
CA LEU A 31 -5.01 -9.69 7.17
C LEU A 31 -6.53 -9.55 7.12
N LYS A 32 -7.21 -10.59 6.67
CA LYS A 32 -8.67 -10.63 6.61
C LYS A 32 -9.32 -10.41 7.98
N LEU A 33 -8.84 -11.10 9.00
CA LEU A 33 -9.43 -11.02 10.34
C LEU A 33 -9.15 -9.67 11.02
N PHE A 34 -7.92 -9.19 10.98
CA PHE A 34 -7.57 -7.91 11.61
C PHE A 34 -8.24 -6.71 10.93
N SER A 35 -8.34 -6.72 9.60
CA SER A 35 -8.98 -5.63 8.87
C SER A 35 -10.50 -5.54 9.06
N HIS A 36 -11.17 -6.70 9.34
CA HIS A 36 -12.63 -6.75 9.47
C HIS A 36 -13.11 -6.78 10.92
N LYS A 37 -12.41 -7.47 11.81
CA LYS A 37 -12.83 -7.65 13.21
C LYS A 37 -12.01 -6.81 14.19
N GLY A 38 -10.87 -6.26 13.76
CA GLY A 38 -9.89 -5.61 14.63
C GLY A 38 -8.89 -6.60 15.25
N TYR A 39 -7.78 -6.06 15.73
CA TYR A 39 -6.72 -6.85 16.34
C TYR A 39 -7.14 -7.46 17.67
N GLY A 40 -7.77 -6.65 18.57
CA GLY A 40 -8.20 -7.11 19.89
C GLY A 40 -9.19 -8.28 19.84
N ALA A 41 -10.15 -8.24 18.91
CA ALA A 41 -11.20 -9.25 18.74
C ALA A 41 -10.74 -10.52 18.00
N THR A 42 -9.50 -10.58 17.51
CA THR A 42 -8.94 -11.73 16.77
C THR A 42 -7.96 -12.49 17.62
N SER A 43 -8.16 -13.81 17.77
CA SER A 43 -7.23 -14.71 18.47
C SER A 43 -6.32 -15.47 17.50
N VAL A 44 -5.18 -16.00 17.99
CA VAL A 44 -4.31 -16.89 17.19
C VAL A 44 -5.06 -18.16 16.78
N ARG A 45 -6.06 -18.57 17.54
CA ARG A 45 -6.90 -19.72 17.18
C ARG A 45 -7.77 -19.39 15.96
N ASP A 46 -8.37 -18.20 15.93
CA ASP A 46 -9.19 -17.78 14.77
C ASP A 46 -8.34 -17.70 13.50
N ILE A 47 -7.10 -17.19 13.63
CA ILE A 47 -6.14 -17.14 12.50
C ILE A 47 -5.79 -18.54 12.01
N ALA A 48 -5.52 -19.48 12.92
CA ALA A 48 -5.22 -20.86 12.56
C ALA A 48 -6.40 -21.54 11.85
N GLU A 49 -7.62 -21.35 12.34
CA GLU A 49 -8.85 -21.88 11.75
C GLU A 49 -9.08 -21.30 10.36
N GLU A 50 -8.96 -19.97 10.17
CA GLU A 50 -9.11 -19.30 8.89
C GLU A 50 -8.02 -19.72 7.88
N ALA A 51 -6.77 -19.93 8.34
CA ALA A 51 -5.66 -20.38 7.52
C ALA A 51 -5.71 -21.88 7.15
N GLY A 52 -6.60 -22.65 7.78
CA GLY A 52 -6.65 -24.12 7.64
C GLY A 52 -5.43 -24.83 8.24
N LEU A 53 -4.83 -24.26 9.28
CA LEU A 53 -3.62 -24.75 9.94
C LEU A 53 -3.86 -25.05 11.42
N SER A 54 -2.97 -25.83 12.03
CA SER A 54 -2.99 -26.01 13.49
C SER A 54 -2.44 -24.78 14.21
N LYS A 55 -2.91 -24.52 15.43
CA LYS A 55 -2.36 -23.46 16.30
C LYS A 55 -0.85 -23.63 16.54
N GLY A 56 -0.37 -24.87 16.63
CA GLY A 56 1.06 -25.17 16.75
C GLY A 56 1.87 -24.74 15.52
N ASN A 57 1.28 -24.90 14.33
CA ASN A 57 1.91 -24.44 13.08
C ASN A 57 2.01 -22.91 13.06
N VAL A 58 0.97 -22.18 13.51
CA VAL A 58 1.03 -20.72 13.62
C VAL A 58 2.16 -20.28 14.56
N TYR A 59 2.28 -20.88 15.75
CA TYR A 59 3.35 -20.53 16.69
C TYR A 59 4.75 -20.96 16.23
N HIS A 60 4.85 -21.92 15.33
CA HIS A 60 6.11 -22.27 14.69
C HIS A 60 6.64 -21.12 13.79
N HIS A 61 5.75 -20.38 13.12
CA HIS A 61 6.11 -19.27 12.24
C HIS A 61 6.14 -17.92 12.94
N PHE A 62 5.25 -17.71 13.91
CA PHE A 62 5.07 -16.43 14.60
C PHE A 62 4.93 -16.67 16.10
N PRO A 63 5.85 -16.16 16.93
CA PRO A 63 5.84 -16.41 18.37
C PRO A 63 4.60 -15.84 19.07
N ASP A 64 4.01 -14.78 18.52
CA ASP A 64 2.84 -14.10 19.07
C ASP A 64 2.00 -13.41 17.98
N LYS A 65 0.85 -12.92 18.39
CA LYS A 65 -0.11 -12.23 17.50
C LYS A 65 0.43 -10.89 16.97
N GLU A 66 1.21 -10.17 17.77
CA GLU A 66 1.82 -8.89 17.36
C GLU A 66 2.87 -9.10 16.27
N THR A 67 3.66 -10.18 16.35
CA THR A 67 4.61 -10.53 15.29
C THR A 67 3.91 -10.84 13.97
N ILE A 68 2.70 -11.43 13.99
CA ILE A 68 1.87 -11.60 12.79
C ILE A 68 1.45 -10.22 12.23
N PHE A 69 0.99 -9.32 13.10
CA PHE A 69 0.58 -7.97 12.70
C PHE A 69 1.74 -7.19 12.07
N ARG A 70 2.93 -7.21 12.69
CA ARG A 70 4.15 -6.61 12.12
C ARG A 70 4.51 -7.23 10.77
N GLY A 71 4.42 -8.55 10.64
CA GLY A 71 4.66 -9.24 9.38
C GLY A 71 3.74 -8.79 8.24
N LEU A 72 2.50 -8.40 8.55
CA LEU A 72 1.57 -7.81 7.57
C LEU A 72 2.02 -6.41 7.13
N LEU A 73 2.43 -5.56 8.06
CA LEU A 73 2.95 -4.24 7.73
C LEU A 73 4.23 -4.33 6.91
N ASP A 74 5.16 -5.22 7.27
CA ASP A 74 6.39 -5.46 6.52
C ASP A 74 6.09 -5.93 5.09
N ARG A 75 5.12 -6.84 4.90
CA ARG A 75 4.68 -7.31 3.59
C ARG A 75 4.12 -6.15 2.73
N TYR A 76 3.32 -5.28 3.32
CA TYR A 76 2.80 -4.10 2.64
C TYR A 76 3.92 -3.11 2.26
N PHE A 77 4.84 -2.84 3.16
CA PHE A 77 5.97 -1.95 2.89
C PHE A 77 6.92 -2.51 1.82
N GLN A 78 7.11 -3.83 1.79
CA GLN A 78 7.84 -4.49 0.71
C GLN A 78 7.13 -4.33 -0.64
N ALA A 79 5.81 -4.52 -0.68
CA ALA A 79 5.00 -4.30 -1.90
C ALA A 79 5.14 -2.85 -2.39
N MET A 80 5.07 -1.86 -1.49
CA MET A 80 5.24 -0.44 -1.82
C MET A 80 6.62 -0.09 -2.41
N SER A 81 7.62 -0.93 -2.20
CA SER A 81 8.99 -0.72 -2.72
C SER A 81 9.20 -1.36 -4.09
N GLN A 82 8.22 -2.11 -4.62
CA GLN A 82 8.35 -2.77 -5.93
C GLN A 82 8.15 -1.77 -7.07
N PRO A 83 8.87 -1.91 -8.19
CA PRO A 83 8.73 -1.02 -9.35
C PRO A 83 7.32 -1.00 -9.95
N ASP A 84 6.61 -2.14 -9.90
CA ASP A 84 5.25 -2.32 -10.40
C ASP A 84 4.16 -1.86 -9.42
N PHE A 85 4.53 -1.40 -8.23
CA PHE A 85 3.57 -0.80 -7.32
C PHE A 85 2.92 0.43 -7.98
N PRO A 86 1.59 0.61 -7.90
CA PRO A 86 0.87 1.61 -8.70
C PRO A 86 1.47 3.01 -8.65
N PHE A 87 1.88 3.46 -7.47
CA PHE A 87 2.49 4.77 -7.29
C PHE A 87 3.85 4.90 -7.98
N ASN A 88 4.72 3.89 -7.85
CA ASN A 88 6.05 3.89 -8.46
C ASN A 88 5.95 3.86 -9.98
N ARG A 89 5.00 3.08 -10.51
CA ARG A 89 4.69 3.02 -11.94
C ARG A 89 4.21 4.38 -12.46
N ALA A 90 3.26 5.02 -11.77
CA ALA A 90 2.75 6.34 -12.17
C ALA A 90 3.83 7.42 -12.17
N LEU A 91 4.77 7.39 -11.23
CA LEU A 91 5.90 8.31 -11.20
C LEU A 91 6.93 8.02 -12.31
N ALA A 92 7.09 6.75 -12.72
CA ALA A 92 8.01 6.38 -13.79
C ALA A 92 7.43 6.66 -15.20
N GLU A 93 6.10 6.61 -15.36
CA GLU A 93 5.41 6.78 -16.65
C GLU A 93 5.15 8.23 -17.04
N GLY A 94 5.29 9.19 -16.11
CA GLY A 94 4.99 10.59 -16.40
C GLY A 94 5.73 11.58 -15.52
N SER A 95 5.94 12.77 -16.07
CA SER A 95 6.60 13.87 -15.36
C SER A 95 5.69 14.43 -14.26
N PHE A 96 6.25 14.67 -13.09
CA PHE A 96 5.57 15.39 -12.02
C PHE A 96 5.88 16.90 -12.16
N PRO A 97 4.91 17.80 -11.98
CA PRO A 97 3.52 17.61 -11.57
C PRO A 97 2.50 17.47 -12.72
N GLU A 98 2.95 17.33 -13.96
CA GLU A 98 2.06 17.19 -15.12
C GLU A 98 1.19 15.95 -15.03
N ASN A 99 1.71 14.84 -14.47
CA ASN A 99 1.01 13.57 -14.29
C ASN A 99 0.25 13.47 -12.95
N LEU A 100 -0.26 14.56 -12.39
CA LEU A 100 -1.01 14.51 -11.12
C LEU A 100 -2.29 13.66 -11.19
N GLU A 101 -2.97 13.62 -12.34
CA GLU A 101 -4.12 12.75 -12.53
C GLU A 101 -3.72 11.26 -12.51
N GLY A 102 -2.59 10.92 -13.15
CA GLY A 102 -2.03 9.57 -13.10
C GLY A 102 -1.67 9.15 -11.68
N ILE A 103 -1.06 10.06 -10.90
CA ILE A 103 -0.77 9.84 -9.47
C ILE A 103 -2.07 9.64 -8.67
N GLY A 104 -3.09 10.47 -8.91
CA GLY A 104 -4.40 10.31 -8.29
C GLY A 104 -5.02 8.95 -8.57
N ASN A 105 -5.00 8.50 -9.83
CA ASN A 105 -5.51 7.19 -10.22
C ASN A 105 -4.69 6.03 -9.61
N ALA A 106 -3.37 6.18 -9.52
CA ALA A 106 -2.51 5.20 -8.85
C ALA A 106 -2.83 5.10 -7.35
N VAL A 107 -3.09 6.22 -6.67
CA VAL A 107 -3.51 6.22 -5.26
C VAL A 107 -4.91 5.59 -5.11
N ARG A 108 -5.84 5.82 -6.06
CA ARG A 108 -7.13 5.14 -6.11
C ARG A 108 -6.96 3.61 -6.18
N GLU A 109 -6.09 3.14 -7.07
CA GLU A 109 -5.74 1.71 -7.21
C GLU A 109 -5.19 1.16 -5.90
N ILE A 110 -4.26 1.87 -5.24
CA ILE A 110 -3.70 1.46 -3.95
C ILE A 110 -4.80 1.33 -2.89
N VAL A 111 -5.64 2.34 -2.71
CA VAL A 111 -6.67 2.29 -1.66
C VAL A 111 -7.72 1.22 -1.95
N ARG A 112 -8.00 0.92 -3.24
CA ARG A 112 -8.92 -0.16 -3.65
C ARG A 112 -8.31 -1.55 -3.43
N ASP A 113 -7.13 -1.79 -3.97
CA ASP A 113 -6.55 -3.12 -4.09
C ASP A 113 -5.81 -3.55 -2.82
N TYR A 114 -5.32 -2.58 -2.04
CA TYR A 114 -4.70 -2.79 -0.74
C TYR A 114 -5.61 -2.34 0.42
N ARG A 115 -6.94 -2.34 0.22
CA ARG A 115 -7.93 -1.84 1.17
C ARG A 115 -7.74 -2.41 2.59
N GLU A 116 -7.47 -3.70 2.70
CA GLU A 116 -7.28 -4.36 3.99
C GLU A 116 -6.02 -3.85 4.71
N TYR A 117 -4.94 -3.61 3.98
CA TYR A 117 -3.73 -2.99 4.54
C TYR A 117 -3.94 -1.53 4.96
N VAL A 118 -4.71 -0.78 4.16
CA VAL A 118 -5.10 0.60 4.55
C VAL A 118 -5.89 0.58 5.85
N ALA A 119 -6.80 -0.39 6.03
CA ALA A 119 -7.55 -0.57 7.27
C ALA A 119 -6.64 -0.89 8.48
N LEU A 120 -5.55 -1.66 8.29
CA LEU A 120 -4.60 -1.95 9.37
C LEU A 120 -3.91 -0.70 9.92
N ILE A 121 -3.77 0.37 9.14
CA ILE A 121 -3.23 1.66 9.63
C ILE A 121 -4.11 2.21 10.74
N TYR A 122 -5.44 2.13 10.56
CA TYR A 122 -6.39 2.58 11.59
C TYR A 122 -6.42 1.63 12.79
N VAL A 123 -6.29 0.33 12.56
CA VAL A 123 -6.13 -0.66 13.64
C VAL A 123 -4.87 -0.36 14.46
N ASP A 124 -3.75 -0.05 13.82
CA ASP A 124 -2.51 0.29 14.51
C ASP A 124 -2.66 1.56 15.37
N VAL A 125 -3.34 2.58 14.85
CA VAL A 125 -3.58 3.81 15.61
C VAL A 125 -4.43 3.55 16.85
N VAL A 126 -5.46 2.72 16.75
CA VAL A 126 -6.40 2.47 17.85
C VAL A 126 -5.86 1.47 18.88
N GLU A 127 -5.21 0.40 18.42
CA GLU A 127 -4.82 -0.73 19.28
C GLU A 127 -3.36 -0.64 19.77
N PHE A 128 -2.51 0.11 19.06
CA PHE A 128 -1.07 0.23 19.34
C PHE A 128 -0.57 1.68 19.44
N ASP A 129 -1.48 2.66 19.57
CA ASP A 129 -1.14 4.10 19.58
C ASP A 129 -0.29 4.53 18.37
N GLY A 130 -0.46 3.88 17.22
CA GLY A 130 0.29 4.15 16.01
C GLY A 130 1.77 3.75 16.07
N THR A 131 2.14 2.84 16.97
CA THR A 131 3.55 2.46 17.21
C THR A 131 4.26 1.97 15.96
N HIS A 132 3.60 1.13 15.14
CA HIS A 132 4.21 0.55 13.96
C HIS A 132 4.17 1.51 12.76
N VAL A 133 3.05 2.20 12.53
CA VAL A 133 2.92 3.12 11.38
C VAL A 133 3.70 4.42 11.58
N ARG A 134 3.99 4.83 12.82
CA ARG A 134 4.78 6.03 13.13
C ARG A 134 6.15 6.00 12.48
N LYS A 135 6.84 4.85 12.56
CA LYS A 135 8.12 4.65 11.91
C LYS A 135 8.00 4.80 10.39
N PHE A 136 6.99 4.15 9.78
CA PHE A 136 6.74 4.24 8.34
C PHE A 136 6.56 5.70 7.88
N TYR A 137 5.71 6.48 8.56
CA TYR A 137 5.50 7.89 8.23
C TYR A 137 6.72 8.76 8.51
N GLY A 138 7.53 8.43 9.53
CA GLY A 138 8.81 9.09 9.81
C GLY A 138 9.81 8.94 8.66
N ASP A 139 9.90 7.74 8.10
CA ASP A 139 10.87 7.41 7.04
C ASP A 139 10.36 7.80 5.63
N MET A 140 9.11 8.23 5.50
CA MET A 140 8.46 8.45 4.19
C MET A 140 9.17 9.54 3.36
N ALA A 141 9.56 10.65 3.99
CA ALA A 141 10.24 11.74 3.30
C ALA A 141 11.58 11.29 2.71
N GLU A 142 12.34 10.49 3.45
CA GLU A 142 13.63 9.93 2.99
C GLU A 142 13.43 8.93 1.83
N ARG A 143 12.39 8.11 1.90
CA ARG A 143 12.02 7.18 0.82
C ARG A 143 11.66 7.91 -0.47
N PHE A 144 10.84 8.95 -0.39
CA PHE A 144 10.53 9.78 -1.55
C PHE A 144 11.75 10.50 -2.09
N ASN A 145 12.60 11.05 -1.25
CA ASN A 145 13.86 11.67 -1.64
C ASN A 145 14.73 10.69 -2.42
N SER A 146 14.96 9.51 -1.88
CA SER A 146 15.77 8.47 -2.52
C SER A 146 15.20 8.04 -3.87
N PHE A 147 13.88 7.87 -3.95
CA PHE A 147 13.19 7.54 -5.20
C PHE A 147 13.36 8.65 -6.25
N MET A 148 13.11 9.90 -5.90
CA MET A 148 13.19 11.04 -6.80
C MET A 148 14.62 11.25 -7.32
N LYS A 149 15.61 11.07 -6.45
CA LYS A 149 17.02 11.14 -6.82
C LYS A 149 17.41 10.03 -7.80
N ALA A 150 16.98 8.80 -7.54
CA ALA A 150 17.24 7.65 -8.41
C ALA A 150 16.66 7.82 -9.82
N HIS A 151 15.54 8.55 -9.96
CA HIS A 151 14.86 8.80 -11.23
C HIS A 151 15.14 10.19 -11.83
N GLY A 152 16.07 10.97 -11.26
CA GLY A 152 16.48 12.28 -11.79
C GLY A 152 15.41 13.39 -11.68
N MET A 153 14.32 13.15 -10.96
CA MET A 153 13.19 14.08 -10.81
C MET A 153 13.56 15.40 -10.13
N GLU A 154 14.56 15.41 -9.27
CA GLU A 154 15.04 16.65 -8.61
C GLU A 154 15.50 17.68 -9.64
N LYS A 155 16.31 17.25 -10.64
CA LYS A 155 16.79 18.12 -11.71
C LYS A 155 15.66 18.59 -12.62
N GLU A 156 14.72 17.71 -12.89
CA GLU A 156 13.56 18.03 -13.74
C GLU A 156 12.65 19.10 -13.12
N LEU A 157 12.55 19.11 -11.78
CA LEU A 157 11.72 20.05 -11.02
C LEU A 157 12.49 21.33 -10.60
N GLU A 158 13.78 21.39 -10.83
CA GLU A 158 14.60 22.54 -10.46
C GLU A 158 14.10 23.82 -11.14
N GLY A 159 13.80 24.81 -10.32
CA GLY A 159 13.33 26.10 -10.80
C GLY A 159 11.87 26.17 -11.26
N LYS A 160 11.14 25.05 -11.35
CA LYS A 160 9.72 25.01 -11.76
C LYS A 160 8.74 25.19 -10.59
N LEU A 161 9.10 24.75 -9.41
CA LEU A 161 8.21 24.79 -8.26
C LEU A 161 8.07 26.20 -7.66
N ALA A 162 6.94 26.45 -7.02
CA ALA A 162 6.67 27.68 -6.28
C ALA A 162 7.73 27.90 -5.17
N ALA A 163 7.97 29.18 -4.83
CA ALA A 163 8.99 29.54 -3.85
C ALA A 163 8.76 28.84 -2.50
N GLY A 164 9.82 28.19 -1.99
CA GLY A 164 9.81 27.47 -0.72
C GLY A 164 9.20 26.06 -0.77
N LEU A 165 8.72 25.59 -1.92
CA LEU A 165 8.22 24.23 -2.06
C LEU A 165 9.33 23.30 -2.56
N SER A 166 9.72 22.29 -1.76
CA SER A 166 10.66 21.27 -2.18
C SER A 166 9.95 20.19 -3.03
N PRO A 167 10.68 19.51 -3.95
CA PRO A 167 10.13 18.39 -4.72
C PRO A 167 9.48 17.31 -3.86
N VAL A 168 10.12 16.93 -2.75
CA VAL A 168 9.58 15.93 -1.80
C VAL A 168 8.27 16.42 -1.18
N SER A 169 8.22 17.69 -0.75
CA SER A 169 6.99 18.26 -0.17
C SER A 169 5.85 18.27 -1.17
N ALA A 170 6.12 18.59 -2.44
CA ALA A 170 5.12 18.61 -3.50
C ALA A 170 4.51 17.21 -3.73
N VAL A 171 5.36 16.19 -3.88
CA VAL A 171 4.91 14.80 -4.08
C VAL A 171 4.16 14.28 -2.85
N MET A 172 4.69 14.53 -1.65
CA MET A 172 4.04 14.09 -0.41
C MET A 172 2.67 14.74 -0.21
N LEU A 173 2.56 16.04 -0.51
CA LEU A 173 1.29 16.76 -0.41
C LEU A 173 0.25 16.21 -1.38
N ALA A 174 0.63 16.04 -2.66
CA ALA A 174 -0.26 15.47 -3.66
C ALA A 174 -0.74 14.07 -3.26
N THR A 175 0.20 13.20 -2.89
CA THR A 175 -0.11 11.82 -2.48
C THR A 175 -1.06 11.79 -1.29
N ARG A 176 -0.83 12.62 -0.27
CA ARG A 176 -1.68 12.65 0.94
C ARG A 176 -3.09 13.16 0.67
N ILE A 177 -3.24 14.16 -0.21
CA ILE A 177 -4.56 14.67 -0.57
C ILE A 177 -5.36 13.58 -1.29
N PHE A 178 -4.80 12.92 -2.30
CA PHE A 178 -5.47 11.82 -2.99
C PHE A 178 -5.72 10.62 -2.07
N TYR A 179 -4.75 10.27 -1.22
CA TYR A 179 -4.91 9.17 -0.27
C TYR A 179 -6.07 9.42 0.71
N ASN A 180 -6.16 10.63 1.26
CA ASN A 180 -7.28 11.00 2.14
C ASN A 180 -8.61 10.98 1.37
N TYR A 181 -8.66 11.56 0.17
CA TYR A 181 -9.84 11.55 -0.69
C TYR A 181 -10.34 10.13 -0.93
N PHE A 182 -9.49 9.22 -1.40
CA PHE A 182 -9.88 7.85 -1.69
C PHE A 182 -10.12 7.00 -0.43
N THR A 183 -9.50 7.32 0.69
CA THR A 183 -9.84 6.67 1.96
C THR A 183 -11.30 6.95 2.34
N VAL A 184 -11.75 8.19 2.21
CA VAL A 184 -13.15 8.56 2.47
C VAL A 184 -14.08 7.88 1.48
N GLU A 185 -13.73 7.89 0.19
CA GLU A 185 -14.58 7.33 -0.85
C GLU A 185 -14.66 5.79 -0.79
N ILE A 186 -13.53 5.13 -0.68
CA ILE A 186 -13.42 3.67 -0.84
C ILE A 186 -13.48 2.94 0.51
N LEU A 187 -12.69 3.36 1.50
CA LEU A 187 -12.62 2.67 2.78
C LEU A 187 -13.84 2.99 3.64
N PHE A 188 -14.23 4.27 3.72
CA PHE A 188 -15.42 4.70 4.48
C PHE A 188 -16.72 4.56 3.69
N GLY A 189 -16.65 4.38 2.36
CA GLY A 189 -17.81 4.13 1.50
C GLY A 189 -18.64 5.38 1.18
N VAL A 190 -18.08 6.58 1.35
CA VAL A 190 -18.77 7.86 1.09
C VAL A 190 -18.50 8.32 -0.34
N LYS A 191 -19.36 7.91 -1.27
CA LYS A 191 -19.22 8.29 -2.70
C LYS A 191 -19.56 9.75 -2.92
N ASP A 192 -18.96 10.33 -3.96
CA ASP A 192 -19.25 11.69 -4.46
C ASP A 192 -19.21 12.77 -3.37
N HIS A 193 -18.37 12.57 -2.34
CA HIS A 193 -18.32 13.45 -1.17
C HIS A 193 -17.78 14.88 -1.46
N PHE A 194 -17.27 15.11 -2.68
CA PHE A 194 -16.96 16.46 -3.21
C PHE A 194 -18.11 17.03 -4.07
N GLY A 195 -19.29 16.41 -4.05
CA GLY A 195 -20.45 16.84 -4.86
C GLY A 195 -20.29 16.60 -6.36
N LYS A 196 -19.42 15.69 -6.76
CA LYS A 196 -19.13 15.32 -8.16
C LYS A 196 -18.60 13.89 -8.22
N ASP A 197 -18.61 13.30 -9.42
CA ASP A 197 -18.02 11.98 -9.64
C ASP A 197 -16.51 11.98 -9.38
N THR A 198 -15.97 10.78 -9.13
CA THR A 198 -14.57 10.55 -8.78
C THR A 198 -13.60 11.14 -9.80
N ASP A 199 -13.86 10.95 -11.11
CA ASP A 199 -12.91 11.41 -12.14
C ASP A 199 -12.92 12.94 -12.25
N ALA A 200 -14.08 13.58 -12.07
CA ALA A 200 -14.18 15.04 -11.99
C ALA A 200 -13.45 15.60 -10.75
N ALA A 201 -13.56 14.90 -9.61
CA ALA A 201 -12.83 15.28 -8.39
C ALA A 201 -11.32 15.14 -8.56
N VAL A 202 -10.83 14.06 -9.16
CA VAL A 202 -9.40 13.86 -9.46
C VAL A 202 -8.87 14.96 -10.37
N ARG A 203 -9.57 15.30 -11.45
CA ARG A 203 -9.18 16.40 -12.34
C ARG A 203 -9.13 17.75 -11.62
N GLU A 204 -10.12 18.05 -10.78
CA GLU A 204 -10.16 19.31 -10.02
C GLU A 204 -9.02 19.39 -9.00
N ILE A 205 -8.81 18.36 -8.19
CA ILE A 205 -7.70 18.28 -7.24
C ILE A 205 -6.36 18.45 -7.96
N SER A 206 -6.16 17.74 -9.08
CA SER A 206 -4.95 17.83 -9.90
C SER A 206 -4.71 19.24 -10.41
N ARG A 207 -5.77 19.92 -10.89
CA ARG A 207 -5.70 21.30 -11.36
C ARG A 207 -5.33 22.27 -10.24
N ILE A 208 -5.96 22.16 -9.06
CA ILE A 208 -5.66 23.01 -7.90
C ILE A 208 -4.22 22.80 -7.44
N LEU A 209 -3.77 21.55 -7.31
CA LEU A 209 -2.42 21.22 -6.90
C LEU A 209 -1.37 21.74 -7.89
N ARG A 210 -1.60 21.56 -9.20
CA ARG A 210 -0.69 22.06 -10.24
C ARG A 210 -0.52 23.58 -10.17
N HIS A 211 -1.61 24.34 -10.05
CA HIS A 211 -1.56 25.81 -9.96
C HIS A 211 -0.91 26.30 -8.66
N GLY A 212 -1.07 25.56 -7.55
CA GLY A 212 -0.43 25.90 -6.28
C GLY A 212 1.03 25.48 -6.18
N MET A 213 1.48 24.50 -6.98
CA MET A 213 2.84 23.96 -6.93
C MET A 213 3.79 24.60 -7.92
N LEU A 214 3.32 25.06 -9.07
CA LEU A 214 4.14 25.69 -10.10
C LEU A 214 4.25 27.20 -9.91
N LYS A 215 5.34 27.78 -10.38
CA LYS A 215 5.45 29.23 -10.49
C LYS A 215 4.36 29.76 -11.42
N PRO A 216 3.79 30.95 -11.15
CA PRO A 216 2.96 31.65 -12.15
C PRO A 216 3.75 31.77 -13.45
N ASN A 217 3.19 31.30 -14.56
CA ASN A 217 3.82 31.31 -15.91
C ASN A 217 5.00 30.32 -16.14
N ALA A 218 5.10 29.24 -15.35
CA ALA A 218 5.99 28.15 -15.64
C ALA A 218 5.33 27.12 -16.59
#